data_33adfc3b5911eefee9631c9e02bc6c1a
#
_entry.id   33adfc3b5911eefee9631c9e02bc6c1a
#
_cell.length_a   1.000
_cell.length_b   1.000
_cell.length_c   1.000
_cell.angle_alpha   90.00
_cell.angle_beta   90.00
_cell.angle_gamma   90.00
#
_symmetry.space_group_name_H-M   'P 1'
#
loop_
_entity.id
_entity.type
_entity.pdbx_description
1 polymer ?
#
loop_
_entity_poly.entity_id
_entity_poly.type
_entity_poly.pdbx_seq_one_letter_code
_entity_poly.pdbx_strand_id
1 'polypeptide(L)'
;MDFFEIEFLPEALEYLNEIPGKAKDKILFNMAMARSKKDPKLFKPLQNGIWYFRTQYFGNHYRIFAFWDRTERTNTLVIATHGIIKKSDKPKKSEILKAKAIKDNYFDSKK
;
A
#
# COMPACT_ATOMS: atom_id res chain seq x y z
N MET A 1 -1.69 5.85 19.33
CA MET A 1 -1.70 4.39 19.10
C MET A 1 -1.93 4.10 17.63
N ASP A 2 -1.15 3.20 17.05
CA ASP A 2 -1.30 2.84 15.66
C ASP A 2 -2.28 1.68 15.50
N PHE A 3 -3.09 1.72 14.45
CA PHE A 3 -4.08 0.67 14.17
C PHE A 3 -3.47 -0.55 13.49
N PHE A 4 -2.32 -0.37 12.84
CA PHE A 4 -1.62 -1.48 12.19
C PHE A 4 -0.16 -1.13 11.97
N GLU A 5 0.66 -2.15 11.68
CA GLU A 5 2.03 -1.98 11.26
C GLU A 5 2.11 -2.14 9.75
N ILE A 6 3.15 -1.58 9.13
CA ILE A 6 3.35 -1.67 7.67
C ILE A 6 4.69 -2.33 7.38
N GLU A 7 4.67 -3.34 6.52
CA GLU A 7 5.87 -3.97 6.01
C GLU A 7 5.92 -3.78 4.49
N PHE A 8 7.09 -3.45 3.97
CA PHE A 8 7.28 -3.21 2.54
C PHE A 8 7.97 -4.41 1.91
N LEU A 9 7.33 -5.00 0.91
CA LEU A 9 7.99 -6.01 0.09
C LEU A 9 9.00 -5.32 -0.84
N PRO A 10 9.96 -6.08 -1.39
CA PRO A 10 11.05 -5.47 -2.18
C PRO A 10 10.59 -4.54 -3.29
N GLU A 11 9.54 -4.91 -4.02
CA GLU A 11 9.05 -4.07 -5.12
C GLU A 11 8.47 -2.75 -4.63
N ALA A 12 7.84 -2.74 -3.45
CA ALA A 12 7.33 -1.51 -2.85
C ALA A 12 8.49 -0.59 -2.43
N LEU A 13 9.58 -1.17 -1.90
CA LEU A 13 10.76 -0.40 -1.54
C LEU A 13 11.42 0.21 -2.78
N GLU A 14 11.54 -0.56 -3.87
CA GLU A 14 12.08 -0.06 -5.12
C GLU A 14 11.27 1.13 -5.64
N TYR A 15 9.95 1.02 -5.60
CA TYR A 15 9.06 2.08 -5.99
C TYR A 15 9.34 3.37 -5.21
N LEU A 16 9.44 3.26 -3.89
CA LEU A 16 9.71 4.42 -3.04
C LEU A 16 11.07 5.05 -3.35
N ASN A 17 12.08 4.22 -3.66
CA ASN A 17 13.41 4.73 -3.97
C ASN A 17 13.49 5.44 -5.31
N GLU A 18 12.54 5.19 -6.22
CA GLU A 18 12.51 5.82 -7.54
C GLU A 18 11.71 7.12 -7.57
N ILE A 19 10.97 7.42 -6.50
CA ILE A 19 10.13 8.62 -6.42
C ILE A 19 10.93 9.81 -5.93
N PRO A 20 10.70 11.03 -6.50
CA PRO A 20 11.38 12.24 -6.01
C PRO A 20 11.19 12.43 -4.51
N GLY A 21 12.24 12.92 -3.84
CA GLY A 21 12.28 12.99 -2.38
C GLY A 21 11.07 13.64 -1.72
N LYS A 22 10.59 14.76 -2.28
CA LYS A 22 9.45 15.46 -1.70
C LYS A 22 8.15 14.65 -1.82
N ALA A 23 7.95 13.98 -2.95
CA ALA A 23 6.79 13.11 -3.14
C ALA A 23 6.88 11.90 -2.21
N LYS A 24 8.07 11.30 -2.09
CA LYS A 24 8.31 10.19 -1.17
C LYS A 24 7.98 10.58 0.27
N ASP A 25 8.43 11.76 0.70
CA ASP A 25 8.14 12.25 2.05
C ASP A 25 6.63 12.38 2.29
N LYS A 26 5.91 12.88 1.29
CA LYS A 26 4.46 13.03 1.38
C LYS A 26 3.77 11.65 1.46
N ILE A 27 4.24 10.70 0.66
CA ILE A 27 3.70 9.33 0.69
C ILE A 27 3.89 8.71 2.08
N LEU A 28 5.10 8.79 2.61
CA LEU A 28 5.42 8.20 3.92
C LEU A 28 4.63 8.89 5.03
N PHE A 29 4.48 10.20 4.94
CA PHE A 29 3.65 10.95 5.89
C PHE A 29 2.19 10.47 5.85
N ASN A 30 1.63 10.33 4.63
CA ASN A 30 0.25 9.88 4.49
C ASN A 30 0.06 8.44 4.97
N MET A 31 1.04 7.57 4.75
CA MET A 31 0.99 6.20 5.26
C MET A 31 1.01 6.18 6.79
N ALA A 32 1.84 7.02 7.41
CA ALA A 32 1.88 7.14 8.86
C ALA A 32 0.55 7.67 9.40
N MET A 33 -0.06 8.65 8.72
CA MET A 33 -1.38 9.18 9.10
C MET A 33 -2.46 8.11 8.97
N ALA A 34 -2.43 7.32 7.89
CA ALA A 34 -3.38 6.23 7.71
C ALA A 34 -3.29 5.23 8.84
N ARG A 35 -2.06 4.92 9.27
CA ARG A 35 -1.80 3.97 10.35
C ARG A 35 -2.32 4.48 11.70
N SER A 36 -2.10 5.74 12.00
CA SER A 36 -2.44 6.31 13.32
C SER A 36 -3.87 6.83 13.40
N LYS A 37 -4.46 7.26 12.30
CA LYS A 37 -5.80 7.86 12.26
C LYS A 37 -6.85 6.98 11.61
N LYS A 38 -6.42 5.92 10.91
CA LYS A 38 -7.33 5.04 10.16
C LYS A 38 -8.20 5.82 9.17
N ASP A 39 -7.58 6.78 8.46
CA ASP A 39 -8.28 7.68 7.57
C ASP A 39 -8.65 6.98 6.25
N PRO A 40 -9.95 6.83 5.94
CA PRO A 40 -10.38 6.16 4.72
C PRO A 40 -10.05 6.92 3.44
N LYS A 41 -9.67 8.19 3.54
CA LYS A 41 -9.20 8.95 2.38
C LYS A 41 -7.79 8.57 1.97
N LEU A 42 -7.01 8.05 2.91
CA LEU A 42 -5.61 7.71 2.69
C LEU A 42 -5.38 6.22 2.46
N PHE A 43 -6.27 5.38 2.94
CA PHE A 43 -6.12 3.93 2.84
C PHE A 43 -7.49 3.32 2.60
N LYS A 44 -7.69 2.73 1.40
CA LYS A 44 -8.99 2.28 0.91
C LYS A 44 -8.98 0.82 0.48
N PRO A 45 -10.10 0.12 0.70
CA PRO A 45 -10.24 -1.24 0.17
C PRO A 45 -10.56 -1.20 -1.32
N LEU A 46 -10.12 -2.24 -2.02
CA LEU A 46 -10.43 -2.51 -3.41
C LEU A 46 -11.06 -3.90 -3.49
N GLN A 47 -10.84 -4.60 -4.60
CA GLN A 47 -11.35 -5.94 -4.80
C GLN A 47 -10.32 -7.00 -4.34
N ASN A 48 -10.79 -8.22 -4.14
CA ASN A 48 -9.94 -9.40 -3.88
C ASN A 48 -9.08 -9.28 -2.61
N GLY A 49 -9.56 -8.53 -1.61
CA GLY A 49 -8.82 -8.35 -0.37
C GLY A 49 -7.63 -7.40 -0.50
N ILE A 50 -7.54 -6.69 -1.60
CA ILE A 50 -6.47 -5.72 -1.85
C ILE A 50 -6.93 -4.34 -1.43
N TRP A 51 -6.04 -3.61 -0.78
CA TRP A 51 -6.22 -2.22 -0.36
C TRP A 51 -5.16 -1.37 -1.02
N TYR A 52 -5.28 -0.04 -0.91
CA TYR A 52 -4.21 0.83 -1.38
C TYR A 52 -4.11 2.08 -0.53
N PHE A 53 -2.86 2.54 -0.36
CA PHE A 53 -2.56 3.86 0.18
C PHE A 53 -2.56 4.84 -0.99
N ARG A 54 -3.19 6.00 -0.81
CA ARG A 54 -3.22 7.00 -1.86
C ARG A 54 -2.57 8.29 -1.40
N THR A 55 -1.82 8.92 -2.31
CA THR A 55 -1.22 10.22 -2.11
C THR A 55 -1.35 11.00 -3.39
N GLN A 56 -1.81 12.23 -3.28
CA GLN A 56 -1.92 13.14 -4.41
C GLN A 56 -0.91 14.26 -4.22
N TYR A 57 -0.07 14.50 -5.22
CA TYR A 57 1.02 15.47 -5.11
C TYR A 57 1.37 16.00 -6.49
N PHE A 58 1.21 17.33 -6.68
CA PHE A 58 1.48 18.02 -7.95
C PHE A 58 0.86 17.31 -9.17
N GLY A 59 -0.44 17.01 -9.07
CA GLY A 59 -1.20 16.43 -10.17
C GLY A 59 -1.01 14.95 -10.41
N ASN A 60 -0.11 14.30 -9.66
CA ASN A 60 0.10 12.87 -9.76
C ASN A 60 -0.60 12.13 -8.63
N HIS A 61 -1.12 10.95 -8.95
CA HIS A 61 -1.69 10.04 -7.97
C HIS A 61 -0.70 8.92 -7.72
N TYR A 62 -0.16 8.88 -6.50
CA TYR A 62 0.76 7.84 -6.07
C TYR A 62 -0.03 6.81 -5.29
N ARG A 63 0.05 5.56 -5.70
CA ARG A 63 -0.67 4.48 -5.05
C ARG A 63 0.28 3.37 -4.66
N ILE A 64 0.12 2.88 -3.43
CA ILE A 64 0.85 1.70 -2.96
C ILE A 64 -0.19 0.67 -2.59
N PHE A 65 -0.17 -0.46 -3.30
CA PHE A 65 -1.11 -1.55 -3.06
C PHE A 65 -0.66 -2.39 -1.88
N ALA A 66 -1.61 -2.97 -1.18
CA ALA A 66 -1.33 -3.67 0.06
C ALA A 66 -2.40 -4.70 0.37
N PHE A 67 -2.09 -5.58 1.30
CA PHE A 67 -3.06 -6.51 1.83
C PHE A 67 -2.80 -6.70 3.32
N TRP A 68 -3.78 -7.25 4.02
CA TRP A 68 -3.66 -7.50 5.45
C TRP A 68 -3.10 -8.89 5.71
N ASP A 69 -2.17 -8.97 6.65
CA ASP A 69 -1.70 -10.23 7.22
C ASP A 69 -2.17 -10.25 8.67
N ARG A 70 -3.15 -11.09 8.95
CA ARG A 70 -3.73 -11.24 10.27
C ARG A 70 -3.41 -12.59 10.90
N THR A 71 -2.30 -13.19 10.49
CA THR A 71 -1.88 -14.47 11.03
C THR A 71 -1.38 -14.36 12.47
N GLU A 72 -0.87 -13.18 12.85
CA GLU A 72 -0.49 -12.89 14.23
C GLU A 72 -1.65 -12.22 14.95
N ARG A 73 -1.94 -12.68 16.16
CA ARG A 73 -3.09 -12.16 16.90
C ARG A 73 -2.87 -10.80 17.55
N THR A 74 -1.65 -10.50 17.90
CA THR A 74 -1.34 -9.30 18.68
C THR A 74 -1.09 -8.06 17.83
N ASN A 75 -0.67 -8.24 16.58
CA ASN A 75 -0.35 -7.15 15.68
C ASN A 75 -1.05 -7.35 14.34
N THR A 76 -1.78 -6.34 13.91
CA THR A 76 -2.34 -6.34 12.57
C THR A 76 -1.30 -5.76 11.63
N LEU A 77 -0.93 -6.52 10.60
CA LEU A 77 0.14 -6.17 9.69
C LEU A 77 -0.41 -5.91 8.30
N VAL A 78 0.00 -4.80 7.71
CA VAL A 78 -0.32 -4.47 6.31
C VAL A 78 0.96 -4.64 5.49
N ILE A 79 0.85 -5.46 4.45
CA ILE A 79 1.99 -5.77 3.57
C ILE A 79 1.84 -4.94 2.29
N ALA A 80 2.76 -4.03 2.05
CA ALA A 80 2.79 -3.22 0.84
C ALA A 80 3.46 -4.01 -0.29
N THR A 81 2.75 -4.20 -1.41
CA THR A 81 3.20 -5.05 -2.50
C THR A 81 4.00 -4.30 -3.55
N HIS A 82 3.44 -3.24 -4.11
CA HIS A 82 4.08 -2.44 -5.15
C HIS A 82 3.35 -1.11 -5.26
N GLY A 83 3.94 -0.18 -6.02
CA GLY A 83 3.34 1.13 -6.22
C GLY A 83 3.24 1.50 -7.68
N ILE A 84 2.39 2.47 -7.98
CA ILE A 84 2.25 3.04 -9.31
C ILE A 84 2.05 4.54 -9.21
N ILE A 85 2.35 5.25 -10.31
CA ILE A 85 2.09 6.68 -10.46
C ILE A 85 1.10 6.84 -11.60
N LYS A 86 -0.01 7.54 -11.35
CA LYS A 86 -1.04 7.76 -12.36
C LYS A 86 -1.52 9.19 -12.35
N LYS A 87 -2.05 9.62 -13.50
CA LYS A 87 -2.73 10.90 -13.62
C LYS A 87 -4.23 10.77 -13.37
N SER A 88 -4.77 9.56 -13.45
CA SER A 88 -6.18 9.30 -13.23
C SER A 88 -6.43 8.80 -11.81
N ASP A 89 -7.66 8.96 -11.34
CA ASP A 89 -8.02 8.64 -9.95
C ASP A 89 -8.34 7.16 -9.71
N LYS A 90 -8.60 6.38 -10.77
CA LYS A 90 -9.03 4.98 -10.60
C LYS A 90 -7.87 4.00 -10.76
N PRO A 91 -7.66 3.08 -9.78
CA PRO A 91 -6.68 2.01 -9.94
C PRO A 91 -7.11 1.06 -11.06
N LYS A 92 -6.14 0.59 -11.85
CA LYS A 92 -6.41 -0.37 -12.92
C LYS A 92 -6.60 -1.78 -12.36
N LYS A 93 -7.52 -2.52 -12.96
CA LYS A 93 -7.78 -3.90 -12.58
C LYS A 93 -6.52 -4.76 -12.65
N SER A 94 -5.65 -4.54 -13.64
CA SER A 94 -4.40 -5.28 -13.77
C SER A 94 -3.49 -5.11 -12.57
N GLU A 95 -3.47 -3.92 -11.96
CA GLU A 95 -2.66 -3.65 -10.78
C GLU A 95 -3.23 -4.35 -9.54
N ILE A 96 -4.55 -4.40 -9.45
CA ILE A 96 -5.22 -5.14 -8.37
C ILE A 96 -4.90 -6.63 -8.47
N LEU A 97 -4.95 -7.18 -9.68
CA LEU A 97 -4.63 -8.59 -9.92
C LEU A 97 -3.16 -8.90 -9.64
N LYS A 98 -2.26 -7.97 -9.97
CA LYS A 98 -0.85 -8.10 -9.62
C LYS A 98 -0.66 -8.18 -8.11
N ALA A 99 -1.31 -7.29 -7.37
CA ALA A 99 -1.24 -7.29 -5.91
C ALA A 99 -1.79 -8.59 -5.33
N LYS A 100 -2.87 -9.11 -5.91
CA LYS A 100 -3.45 -10.38 -5.48
C LYS A 100 -2.48 -11.54 -5.70
N ALA A 101 -1.80 -11.56 -6.84
CA ALA A 101 -0.80 -12.61 -7.11
C ALA A 101 0.35 -12.55 -6.11
N ILE A 102 0.80 -11.34 -5.78
CA ILE A 102 1.85 -11.15 -4.78
C ILE A 102 1.37 -11.62 -3.40
N LYS A 103 0.12 -11.30 -3.05
CA LYS A 103 -0.49 -11.74 -1.81
C LYS A 103 -0.54 -13.27 -1.71
N ASP A 104 -1.03 -13.92 -2.76
CA ASP A 104 -1.14 -15.37 -2.77
C ASP A 104 0.23 -16.02 -2.61
N ASN A 105 1.23 -15.49 -3.30
CA ASN A 105 2.60 -15.99 -3.20
C ASN A 105 3.18 -15.76 -1.80
N TYR A 106 2.89 -14.63 -1.19
CA TYR A 106 3.34 -14.32 0.16
C TYR A 106 2.81 -15.35 1.16
N PHE A 107 1.52 -15.63 1.12
CA PHE A 107 0.93 -16.61 2.05
C PHE A 107 1.36 -18.04 1.74
N ASP A 108 1.57 -18.39 0.47
CA ASP A 108 2.07 -19.70 0.10
C ASP A 108 3.47 -19.94 0.65
N SER A 109 4.32 -18.93 0.65
CA SER A 109 5.69 -19.09 1.19
C SER A 109 5.75 -19.15 2.69
N LYS A 110 4.65 -18.87 3.39
CA LYS A 110 4.58 -18.98 4.86
C LYS A 110 4.13 -20.36 5.35
N LYS A 111 3.72 -21.21 4.45
CA LYS A 111 3.27 -22.55 4.82
C LYS A 111 4.43 -23.48 5.17
#